data_80d1ceeeba7f4905904f35d02a036237
#
_entry.id   80d1ceeeba7f4905904f35d02a036237
#
_cell.length_a   1.000
_cell.length_b   1.000
_cell.length_c   1.000
_cell.angle_alpha   90.00
_cell.angle_beta   90.00
_cell.angle_gamma   90.00
#
_symmetry.space_group_name_H-M   'P 1'
#
loop_
_entity.id
_entity.type
_entity.pdbx_description
1 polymer ?
#
loop_
_entity_poly.entity_id
_entity_poly.type
_entity_poly.pdbx_seq_one_letter_code
_entity_poly.pdbx_strand_id
1 'polypeptide(L)' 'MNTIIVVDLEATCWFPRNANHGQEQEVIEIGAAKLEIEHDNSYIVTPLEPIYVAPQFSTISDFCTDLTGLTQ' A
#
# COMPACT_ATOMS: atom_id res chain seq x y z
N MET A 1 19.75 10.21 -17.05
CA MET A 1 19.17 9.51 -15.90
C MET A 1 17.65 9.56 -15.97
N ASN A 2 17.03 8.43 -15.77
CA ASN A 2 15.58 8.33 -15.68
C ASN A 2 15.18 8.08 -14.23
N THR A 3 14.11 8.74 -13.79
CA THR A 3 13.58 8.56 -12.45
C THR A 3 12.15 8.04 -12.54
N ILE A 4 11.87 6.96 -11.81
CA ILE A 4 10.56 6.33 -11.75
C ILE A 4 10.15 6.26 -10.28
N ILE A 5 8.92 6.64 -9.98
CA ILE A 5 8.33 6.44 -8.65
C ILE A 5 7.41 5.23 -8.73
N VAL A 6 7.69 4.22 -7.91
CA VAL A 6 6.87 3.01 -7.79
C VAL A 6 6.02 3.17 -6.55
N VAL A 7 4.72 2.99 -6.69
CA VAL A 7 3.76 3.15 -5.60
C VAL A 7 3.02 1.83 -5.38
N ASP A 8 2.92 1.42 -4.13
CA ASP A 8 2.16 0.25 -3.70
C ASP A 8 1.14 0.67 -2.64
N LEU A 9 -0.10 0.22 -2.77
CA LEU A 9 -1.18 0.59 -1.88
C LEU A 9 -1.70 -0.63 -1.13
N GLU A 10 -2.00 -0.43 0.16
CA GLU A 10 -2.78 -1.37 0.95
C GLU A 10 -4.12 -0.75 1.27
N ALA A 11 -5.17 -1.57 1.29
CA ALA A 11 -6.52 -1.09 1.53
C ALA A 11 -7.26 -2.03 2.49
N THR A 12 -8.32 -1.51 3.11
CA THR A 12 -9.20 -2.38 3.91
C THR A 12 -9.74 -3.50 3.04
N CYS A 13 -9.79 -4.71 3.58
CA CYS A 13 -10.15 -5.89 2.81
C CYS A 13 -10.78 -6.95 3.72
N TRP A 14 -11.47 -7.90 3.10
CA TRP A 14 -12.24 -8.93 3.80
C TRP A 14 -12.10 -10.27 3.08
N PHE A 15 -12.39 -11.33 3.81
CA PHE A 15 -12.45 -12.67 3.25
C PHE A 15 -13.83 -13.29 3.53
N PRO A 16 -14.52 -13.84 2.50
CA PRO A 16 -14.15 -13.83 1.08
C PRO A 16 -14.08 -12.42 0.49
N ARG A 17 -13.37 -12.24 -0.64
CA ARG A 17 -13.06 -10.92 -1.20
C ARG A 17 -14.29 -10.04 -1.48
N ASN A 18 -15.46 -10.66 -1.71
CA ASN A 18 -16.70 -9.93 -1.98
C ASN A 18 -17.57 -9.76 -0.74
N ALA A 19 -17.07 -10.16 0.44
CA ALA A 19 -17.84 -10.07 1.70
C ALA A 19 -17.46 -8.81 2.47
N ASN A 20 -17.77 -7.65 1.90
CA ASN A 20 -17.36 -6.37 2.46
C ASN A 20 -18.23 -5.90 3.63
N HIS A 21 -19.27 -6.65 4.01
CA HIS A 21 -20.17 -6.33 5.12
C HIS A 21 -20.80 -4.93 5.01
N GLY A 22 -21.08 -4.47 3.78
CA GLY A 22 -21.63 -3.15 3.53
C GLY A 22 -20.63 -2.01 3.64
N GLN A 23 -19.35 -2.32 3.80
CA GLN A 23 -18.29 -1.31 3.92
C GLN A 23 -17.65 -1.03 2.56
N GLU A 24 -17.12 0.17 2.39
CA GLU A 24 -16.33 0.54 1.23
C GLU A 24 -14.85 0.33 1.52
N GLN A 25 -14.11 -0.09 0.50
CA GLN A 25 -12.67 -0.28 0.60
C GLN A 25 -11.98 1.09 0.65
N GLU A 26 -11.04 1.24 1.57
CA GLU A 26 -10.29 2.48 1.76
C GLU A 26 -8.79 2.18 1.77
N VAL A 27 -7.98 3.09 1.22
CA VAL A 27 -6.53 3.00 1.31
C VAL A 27 -6.10 3.24 2.76
N ILE A 28 -5.24 2.37 3.28
CA ILE A 28 -4.72 2.44 4.65
C ILE A 28 -3.21 2.58 4.71
N GLU A 29 -2.51 2.29 3.63
CA GLU A 29 -1.07 2.52 3.53
C GLU A 29 -0.70 2.87 2.10
N ILE A 30 0.20 3.85 1.96
CA ILE A 30 0.82 4.21 0.68
C ILE A 30 2.32 3.99 0.83
N GLY A 31 2.82 2.94 0.18
CA GLY A 31 4.25 2.67 0.09
C GLY A 31 4.80 3.20 -1.22
N ALA A 32 6.04 3.66 -1.23
CA ALA A 32 6.67 4.14 -2.44
C ALA A 32 8.18 3.93 -2.41
N ALA A 33 8.77 3.87 -3.59
CA ALA A 33 10.20 3.84 -3.77
C ALA A 33 10.58 4.64 -5.01
N LYS A 34 11.73 5.28 -4.95
CA LYS A 34 12.29 5.98 -6.09
C LYS A 34 13.33 5.08 -6.76
N LEU A 35 13.19 4.88 -8.07
CA LEU A 35 14.14 4.15 -8.90
C LEU A 35 14.82 5.13 -9.83
N GLU A 36 16.14 5.21 -9.75
CA GLU A 36 16.96 6.04 -10.61
C GLU A 36 17.81 5.15 -11.52
N ILE A 37 17.69 5.32 -12.84
CA ILE A 37 18.39 4.50 -13.82
C ILE A 37 19.38 5.40 -14.56
N GLU A 38 20.66 5.05 -14.50
CA GLU A 38 21.75 5.76 -15.15
C GLU A 38 21.91 5.35 -16.60
N HIS A 39 22.74 6.09 -17.36
CA HIS A 39 22.97 5.82 -18.78
C HIS A 39 23.60 4.47 -19.05
N ASP A 40 24.36 3.91 -18.12
CA ASP A 40 25.00 2.60 -18.23
C ASP A 40 24.09 1.46 -17.77
N ASN A 41 22.81 1.76 -17.51
CA ASN A 41 21.79 0.82 -16.99
C ASN A 41 22.00 0.39 -15.53
N SER A 42 22.95 0.97 -14.82
CA SER A 42 22.99 0.82 -13.37
C SER A 42 21.82 1.54 -12.73
N TYR A 43 21.40 1.11 -11.57
CA TYR A 43 20.22 1.69 -10.93
C TYR A 43 20.40 1.80 -9.42
N ILE A 44 19.67 2.76 -8.85
CA ILE A 44 19.60 2.96 -7.40
C ILE A 44 18.13 2.94 -7.00
N VAL A 45 17.80 2.15 -5.98
CA VAL A 45 16.46 2.10 -5.39
C VAL A 45 16.52 2.78 -4.04
N THR A 46 15.70 3.80 -3.85
CA THR A 46 15.58 4.52 -2.59
C THR A 46 14.16 4.32 -2.04
N PRO A 47 14.00 3.54 -0.95
CA PRO A 47 12.68 3.44 -0.31
C PRO A 47 12.30 4.78 0.30
N LEU A 48 11.02 5.10 0.24
CA LEU A 48 10.43 6.29 0.85
C LEU A 48 9.64 5.87 2.10
N GLU A 49 9.51 6.79 3.06
CA GLU A 49 8.73 6.52 4.26
C GLU A 49 7.29 6.22 3.91
N PRO A 50 6.70 5.13 4.42
CA PRO A 50 5.31 4.83 4.15
C PRO A 50 4.38 5.85 4.80
N ILE A 51 3.24 6.08 4.16
CA ILE A 51 2.18 6.94 4.68
C ILE A 51 1.04 6.03 5.11
N TYR A 52 0.63 6.15 6.38
CA TYR A 52 -0.50 5.40 6.92
C TYR A 52 -1.72 6.29 6.98
N VAL A 53 -2.87 5.73 6.61
CA VAL A 53 -4.14 6.45 6.58
C VAL A 53 -5.14 5.69 7.43
N ALA A 54 -5.73 6.35 8.43
CA ALA A 54 -6.76 5.74 9.25
C ALA A 54 -8.06 5.63 8.46
N PRO A 55 -8.68 4.43 8.37
CA PRO A 55 -9.94 4.31 7.66
C PRO A 55 -11.04 5.05 8.41
N GLN A 56 -11.91 5.75 7.66
CA GLN A 56 -12.99 6.57 8.21
C GLN A 56 -14.36 5.90 8.09
N PHE A 57 -14.53 5.06 7.07
CA PHE A 57 -15.83 4.48 6.72
C PHE A 57 -15.82 2.96 6.75
N SER A 58 -14.67 2.36 7.02
CA SER A 58 -14.49 0.92 7.08
C SER A 58 -13.62 0.55 8.27
N THR A 59 -13.52 -0.75 8.54
CA THR A 59 -12.66 -1.25 9.62
C THR A 59 -11.59 -2.16 9.04
N ILE A 60 -10.46 -2.28 9.74
CA ILE A 60 -9.42 -3.23 9.39
C ILE A 60 -9.81 -4.58 10.00
N SER A 61 -10.23 -5.52 9.16
CA SER A 61 -10.63 -6.86 9.59
C SER A 61 -9.41 -7.68 10.03
N ASP A 62 -9.64 -8.77 10.75
CA ASP A 62 -8.56 -9.70 11.10
C ASP A 62 -7.88 -10.26 9.86
N PHE A 63 -8.65 -10.53 8.80
CA PHE A 63 -8.09 -10.96 7.53
C PHE A 63 -7.16 -9.90 6.94
N CYS A 64 -7.59 -8.63 6.98
CA CYS A 64 -6.78 -7.52 6.49
C CYS A 64 -5.48 -7.40 7.29
N THR A 65 -5.55 -7.48 8.62
CA THR A 65 -4.37 -7.47 9.48
C THR A 65 -3.41 -8.61 9.15
N ASP A 66 -3.93 -9.82 8.94
CA ASP A 66 -3.10 -10.97 8.59
C ASP A 66 -2.41 -10.78 7.24
N LEU A 67 -3.09 -10.16 6.28
CA LEU A 67 -2.56 -9.95 4.94
C LEU A 67 -1.55 -8.81 4.88
N THR A 68 -1.81 -7.69 5.56
CA THR A 68 -1.04 -6.45 5.43
C THR A 68 -0.11 -6.17 6.62
N GLY A 69 -0.38 -6.76 7.77
CA GLY A 69 0.32 -6.45 9.01
C GLY A 69 -0.18 -5.19 9.71
N LEU A 70 -1.17 -4.51 9.15
CA LEU A 70 -1.70 -3.26 9.71
C LEU A 70 -2.85 -3.52 10.67
N THR A 71 -2.96 -2.68 11.70
CA THR A 71 -4.04 -2.75 12.70
C THR A 71 -4.74 -1.40 12.81
N GLN A 72 -5.97 -1.47 13.32
CA GLN A 72 -6.81 -0.31 13.50
C GLN A 72 -6.15 0.75 14.40
#